data_650400f3e0bddc862c27007d9a9fd1c3
#
_entry.id   650400f3e0bddc862c27007d9a9fd1c3
#
_cell.length_a   1.000
_cell.length_b   1.000
_cell.length_c   1.000
_cell.angle_alpha   90.00
_cell.angle_beta   90.00
_cell.angle_gamma   90.00
#
_symmetry.space_group_name_H-M   'P 1'
#
loop_
_entity.id
_entity.type
_entity.pdbx_description
1 polymer ?
#
loop_
_entity_poly.entity_id
_entity_poly.type
_entity_poly.pdbx_seq_one_letter_code
_entity_poly.pdbx_strand_id
1 'polypeptide(L)'
;MPVKKILIVDDSPTDRQVLLEKLSKHGYQCVTAESGDEAVAKAKSEQPDLVLMDVVMPGTNGYEATRAIARDSSTRHIPVIICTGRKQQSDRLWGLRQGAVDYLMKPIDYSVLLEKIAALP
;
A
#
# COMPACT_ATOMS: atom_id res chain seq x y z
N MET A 1 -5.04 -8.57 14.80
CA MET A 1 -6.37 -7.99 14.59
C MET A 1 -6.64 -7.90 13.10
N PRO A 2 -7.87 -8.18 12.63
CA PRO A 2 -8.15 -8.07 11.20
C PRO A 2 -8.03 -6.63 10.71
N VAL A 3 -7.70 -6.51 9.44
CA VAL A 3 -7.59 -5.20 8.79
C VAL A 3 -8.97 -4.54 8.73
N LYS A 4 -9.05 -3.29 9.13
CA LYS A 4 -10.27 -2.47 9.06
C LYS A 4 -10.07 -1.21 8.24
N LYS A 5 -8.92 -0.57 8.39
CA LYS A 5 -8.59 0.71 7.74
C LYS A 5 -7.40 0.55 6.83
N ILE A 6 -7.55 0.96 5.58
CA ILE A 6 -6.53 0.81 4.54
C ILE A 6 -6.15 2.18 3.99
N LEU A 7 -4.84 2.45 3.92
CA LEU A 7 -4.32 3.63 3.24
C LEU A 7 -3.95 3.23 1.81
N ILE A 8 -4.56 3.87 0.83
CA ILE A 8 -4.33 3.64 -0.60
C ILE A 8 -3.43 4.75 -1.12
N VAL A 9 -2.24 4.40 -1.59
CA VAL A 9 -1.26 5.36 -2.11
C VAL A 9 -1.06 5.12 -3.60
N ASP A 10 -1.50 6.08 -4.40
CA ASP A 10 -1.39 6.03 -5.85
C ASP A 10 -1.53 7.45 -6.41
N ASP A 11 -0.67 7.84 -7.34
CA ASP A 11 -0.76 9.16 -7.95
C ASP A 11 -1.83 9.24 -9.06
N SER A 12 -2.30 8.08 -9.54
CA SER A 12 -3.38 8.01 -10.52
C SER A 12 -4.74 8.15 -9.82
N PRO A 13 -5.50 9.23 -10.09
CA PRO A 13 -6.83 9.38 -9.50
C PRO A 13 -7.78 8.24 -9.88
N THR A 14 -7.68 7.74 -11.11
CA THR A 14 -8.52 6.64 -11.59
C THR A 14 -8.22 5.35 -10.83
N ASP A 15 -6.95 4.96 -10.72
CA ASP A 15 -6.55 3.73 -10.01
C ASP A 15 -6.91 3.81 -8.53
N ARG A 16 -6.67 4.98 -7.93
CA ARG A 16 -6.99 5.24 -6.53
C ARG A 16 -8.49 5.09 -6.26
N GLN A 17 -9.33 5.65 -7.15
CA GLN A 17 -10.78 5.58 -7.03
C GLN A 17 -11.31 4.15 -7.19
N VAL A 18 -10.76 3.39 -8.14
CA VAL A 18 -11.16 1.99 -8.36
C VAL A 18 -10.87 1.15 -7.11
N LEU A 19 -9.68 1.28 -6.55
CA LEU A 19 -9.33 0.56 -5.32
C LEU A 19 -10.23 0.95 -4.15
N LEU A 20 -10.47 2.25 -4.00
CA LEU A 20 -11.33 2.76 -2.94
C LEU A 20 -12.73 2.16 -3.03
N GLU A 21 -13.32 2.14 -4.22
CA GLU A 21 -14.66 1.58 -4.41
C GLU A 21 -14.70 0.08 -4.15
N LYS A 22 -13.73 -0.67 -4.67
CA LYS A 22 -13.66 -2.12 -4.48
C LYS A 22 -13.52 -2.50 -3.02
N LEU A 23 -12.61 -1.84 -2.32
CA LEU A 23 -12.34 -2.15 -0.91
C LEU A 23 -13.48 -1.69 -0.01
N SER A 24 -14.06 -0.53 -0.29
CA SER A 24 -15.20 -0.03 0.49
C SER A 24 -16.41 -0.97 0.41
N LYS A 25 -16.64 -1.58 -0.74
CA LYS A 25 -17.73 -2.56 -0.92
C LYS A 25 -17.55 -3.79 -0.03
N HIS A 26 -16.32 -4.10 0.34
CA HIS A 26 -16.01 -5.24 1.21
C HIS A 26 -15.92 -4.85 2.68
N GLY A 27 -16.36 -3.64 3.02
CA GLY A 27 -16.44 -3.19 4.41
C GLY A 27 -15.18 -2.55 4.97
N TYR A 28 -14.13 -2.34 4.15
CA TYR A 28 -12.93 -1.67 4.60
C TYR A 28 -13.11 -0.15 4.58
N GLN A 29 -12.61 0.50 5.62
CA GLN A 29 -12.51 1.96 5.66
C GLN A 29 -11.23 2.34 4.91
N CYS A 30 -11.32 3.31 3.99
CA CYS A 30 -10.18 3.69 3.16
C CYS A 30 -9.84 5.17 3.31
N VAL A 31 -8.55 5.45 3.41
CA VAL A 31 -7.99 6.80 3.28
C VAL A 31 -7.00 6.76 2.11
N THR A 32 -6.72 7.90 1.50
CA THR A 32 -5.91 7.96 0.30
C THR A 32 -4.74 8.92 0.42
N ALA A 33 -3.69 8.67 -0.37
CA ALA A 33 -2.55 9.56 -0.51
C ALA A 33 -2.09 9.54 -1.97
N GLU A 34 -1.54 10.66 -2.42
CA GLU A 34 -1.14 10.86 -3.83
C GLU A 34 0.37 10.76 -4.03
N SER A 35 1.13 10.74 -2.95
CA SER A 35 2.60 10.73 -3.02
C SER A 35 3.19 9.93 -1.86
N GLY A 36 4.49 9.63 -1.98
CA GLY A 36 5.21 8.95 -0.91
C GLY A 36 5.28 9.76 0.37
N ASP A 37 5.49 11.08 0.24
CA ASP A 37 5.56 11.96 1.41
C ASP A 37 4.23 12.02 2.14
N GLU A 38 3.13 12.14 1.40
CA GLU A 38 1.80 12.11 1.99
C GLU A 38 1.50 10.77 2.62
N ALA A 39 1.96 9.67 2.00
CA ALA A 39 1.77 8.33 2.54
C ALA A 39 2.43 8.17 3.90
N VAL A 40 3.67 8.65 4.05
CA VAL A 40 4.38 8.58 5.33
C VAL A 40 3.65 9.40 6.39
N ALA A 41 3.23 10.62 6.04
CA ALA A 41 2.51 11.50 6.96
C ALA A 41 1.18 10.87 7.41
N LYS A 42 0.42 10.30 6.47
CA LYS A 42 -0.87 9.68 6.79
C LYS A 42 -0.72 8.36 7.52
N ALA A 43 0.34 7.59 7.26
CA ALA A 43 0.60 6.39 8.04
C ALA A 43 0.77 6.74 9.52
N LYS A 44 1.44 7.85 9.81
CA LYS A 44 1.61 8.32 11.19
C LYS A 44 0.32 8.86 11.79
N SER A 45 -0.41 9.70 11.06
CA SER A 45 -1.59 10.38 11.60
C SER A 45 -2.83 9.50 11.64
N GLU A 46 -3.03 8.66 10.63
CA GLU A 46 -4.22 7.82 10.49
C GLU A 46 -4.08 6.44 11.11
N GLN A 47 -2.85 5.98 11.29
CA GLN A 47 -2.57 4.64 11.83
C GLN A 47 -3.41 3.55 11.14
N PRO A 48 -3.30 3.41 9.80
CA PRO A 48 -4.04 2.37 9.09
C PRO A 48 -3.55 0.99 9.48
N ASP A 49 -4.38 -0.01 9.21
CA ASP A 49 -4.03 -1.41 9.45
C ASP A 49 -3.24 -2.01 8.29
N LEU A 50 -3.24 -1.34 7.14
CA LEU A 50 -2.56 -1.78 5.92
C LEU A 50 -2.32 -0.58 5.02
N VAL A 51 -1.18 -0.57 4.33
CA VAL A 51 -0.88 0.41 3.27
C VAL A 51 -0.76 -0.34 1.95
N LEU A 52 -1.51 0.09 0.93
CA LEU A 52 -1.35 -0.36 -0.44
C LEU A 52 -0.56 0.73 -1.17
N MET A 53 0.65 0.40 -1.61
CA MET A 53 1.64 1.39 -2.06
C MET A 53 2.00 1.19 -3.53
N ASP A 54 1.72 2.18 -4.36
CA ASP A 54 2.31 2.26 -5.69
C ASP A 54 3.73 2.80 -5.56
N VAL A 55 4.65 2.28 -6.36
CA VAL A 55 6.06 2.72 -6.33
C VAL A 55 6.42 3.68 -7.46
N VAL A 56 5.61 3.74 -8.51
CA VAL A 56 5.85 4.64 -9.64
C VAL A 56 5.07 5.93 -9.42
N MET A 57 5.68 6.88 -8.71
CA MET A 57 5.08 8.18 -8.38
C MET A 57 6.11 9.28 -8.48
N PRO A 58 5.72 10.53 -8.81
CA PRO A 58 6.64 11.66 -8.77
C PRO A 58 7.05 11.99 -7.33
N GLY A 59 8.24 12.56 -7.17
CA GLY A 59 8.78 12.90 -5.85
C GLY A 59 9.30 11.69 -5.12
N THR A 60 9.02 11.58 -3.82
CA THR A 60 9.40 10.41 -3.02
C THR A 60 8.69 9.18 -3.56
N ASN A 61 9.43 8.22 -4.06
CA ASN A 61 8.85 7.02 -4.65
C ASN A 61 8.34 6.06 -3.57
N GLY A 62 7.52 5.09 -4.00
CA GLY A 62 6.88 4.16 -3.08
C GLY A 62 7.84 3.25 -2.33
N TYR A 63 9.02 2.94 -2.91
CA TYR A 63 10.04 2.15 -2.20
C TYR A 63 10.61 2.92 -1.02
N GLU A 64 10.92 4.20 -1.22
CA GLU A 64 11.42 5.06 -0.15
C GLU A 64 10.37 5.26 0.94
N ALA A 65 9.12 5.47 0.54
CA ALA A 65 8.00 5.59 1.49
C ALA A 65 7.80 4.30 2.29
N THR A 66 7.86 3.15 1.63
CA THR A 66 7.76 1.83 2.29
C THR A 66 8.86 1.69 3.34
N ARG A 67 10.10 2.04 2.98
CA ARG A 67 11.24 1.96 3.89
C ARG A 67 11.05 2.89 5.10
N ALA A 68 10.59 4.12 4.85
CA ALA A 68 10.34 5.07 5.92
C ALA A 68 9.28 4.55 6.90
N ILE A 69 8.19 3.99 6.38
CA ILE A 69 7.12 3.40 7.20
C ILE A 69 7.66 2.20 8.00
N ALA A 70 8.44 1.34 7.36
CA ALA A 70 8.96 0.12 8.00
C ALA A 70 9.99 0.39 9.09
N ARG A 71 10.67 1.53 9.04
CA ARG A 71 11.73 1.89 9.99
C ARG A 71 11.31 2.82 11.13
N ASP A 72 10.21 3.54 10.95
CA ASP A 72 9.73 4.46 11.98
C ASP A 72 9.03 3.68 13.10
N SER A 73 9.38 3.99 14.34
CA SER A 73 8.84 3.28 15.50
C SER A 73 7.32 3.40 15.63
N SER A 74 6.73 4.48 15.09
CA SER A 74 5.28 4.70 15.15
C SER A 74 4.51 3.99 14.05
N THR A 75 5.18 3.51 12.97
CA THR A 75 4.51 2.93 11.81
C THR A 75 5.05 1.56 11.40
N ARG A 76 6.16 1.10 11.99
CA ARG A 76 6.81 -0.15 11.57
C ARG A 76 5.93 -1.39 11.71
N HIS A 77 4.90 -1.32 12.54
CA HIS A 77 3.94 -2.43 12.71
C HIS A 77 2.90 -2.52 11.59
N ILE A 78 2.81 -1.47 10.74
CA ILE A 78 1.83 -1.41 9.68
C ILE A 78 2.35 -2.17 8.45
N PRO A 79 1.67 -3.24 8.00
CA PRO A 79 2.09 -3.95 6.80
C PRO A 79 1.90 -3.09 5.55
N VAL A 80 2.83 -3.23 4.60
CA VAL A 80 2.76 -2.54 3.31
C VAL A 80 2.74 -3.60 2.21
N ILE A 81 1.75 -3.55 1.34
CA ILE A 81 1.67 -4.35 0.12
C ILE A 81 1.93 -3.40 -1.05
N ILE A 82 2.94 -3.69 -1.86
CA ILE A 82 3.24 -2.89 -3.04
C ILE A 82 2.37 -3.36 -4.20
N CYS A 83 1.69 -2.41 -4.86
CA CYS A 83 0.80 -2.64 -5.99
C CYS A 83 1.23 -1.73 -7.14
N THR A 84 1.94 -2.26 -8.13
CA THR A 84 2.56 -1.42 -9.16
C THR A 84 2.60 -2.10 -10.51
N GLY A 85 2.79 -1.29 -11.57
CA GLY A 85 2.98 -1.77 -12.93
C GLY A 85 4.37 -2.31 -13.23
N ARG A 86 5.30 -2.22 -12.28
CA ARG A 86 6.64 -2.79 -12.47
C ARG A 86 6.60 -4.31 -12.43
N LYS A 87 7.08 -4.95 -13.50
CA LYS A 87 6.88 -6.38 -13.72
C LYS A 87 8.12 -7.23 -13.49
N GLN A 88 9.29 -6.63 -13.27
CA GLN A 88 10.52 -7.40 -13.12
C GLN A 88 10.61 -8.03 -11.74
N GLN A 89 11.10 -9.26 -11.70
CA GLN A 89 11.28 -9.97 -10.43
C GLN A 89 12.24 -9.24 -9.48
N SER A 90 13.24 -8.56 -10.05
CA SER A 90 14.16 -7.76 -9.25
C SER A 90 13.46 -6.62 -8.51
N ASP A 91 12.40 -6.05 -9.10
CA ASP A 91 11.61 -5.00 -8.46
C ASP A 91 10.83 -5.56 -7.28
N ARG A 92 10.32 -6.78 -7.41
CA ARG A 92 9.63 -7.46 -6.30
C ARG A 92 10.58 -7.68 -5.12
N LEU A 93 11.77 -8.21 -5.39
CA LEU A 93 12.76 -8.43 -4.35
C LEU A 93 13.17 -7.12 -3.68
N TRP A 94 13.34 -6.06 -4.47
CA TRP A 94 13.68 -4.74 -3.95
C TRP A 94 12.61 -4.22 -3.01
N GLY A 95 11.33 -4.35 -3.39
CA GLY A 95 10.21 -3.91 -2.55
C GLY A 95 10.16 -4.66 -1.23
N LEU A 96 10.34 -5.99 -1.27
CA LEU A 96 10.35 -6.79 -0.05
C LEU A 96 11.53 -6.41 0.87
N ARG A 97 12.68 -6.08 0.31
CA ARG A 97 13.84 -5.62 1.07
C ARG A 97 13.61 -4.27 1.75
N GLN A 98 12.74 -3.42 1.17
CA GLN A 98 12.38 -2.15 1.81
C GLN A 98 11.40 -2.34 2.96
N GLY A 99 10.88 -3.54 3.16
CA GLY A 99 10.01 -3.85 4.28
C GLY A 99 8.58 -4.19 3.90
N ALA A 100 8.25 -4.24 2.61
CA ALA A 100 6.92 -4.67 2.17
C ALA A 100 6.70 -6.14 2.53
N VAL A 101 5.47 -6.47 2.91
CA VAL A 101 5.12 -7.86 3.23
C VAL A 101 4.69 -8.65 2.00
N ASP A 102 4.28 -7.95 0.93
CA ASP A 102 3.88 -8.59 -0.32
C ASP A 102 3.98 -7.61 -1.48
N TYR A 103 3.84 -8.13 -2.69
CA TYR A 103 4.00 -7.36 -3.91
C TYR A 103 3.01 -7.88 -4.96
N LEU A 104 2.18 -6.98 -5.49
CA LEU A 104 1.21 -7.30 -6.54
C LEU A 104 1.48 -6.45 -7.78
N MET A 105 1.31 -7.06 -8.96
CA MET A 105 1.48 -6.36 -10.23
C MET A 105 0.14 -5.90 -10.77
N LYS A 106 0.12 -4.71 -11.37
CA LYS A 106 -1.04 -4.23 -12.12
C LYS A 106 -1.09 -4.89 -13.50
N PRO A 107 -2.27 -5.17 -14.06
CA PRO A 107 -3.59 -4.93 -13.47
C PRO A 107 -3.87 -5.86 -12.29
N ILE A 108 -4.42 -5.29 -11.22
CA ILE A 108 -4.61 -6.04 -9.98
C ILE A 108 -5.77 -7.01 -10.12
N ASP A 109 -5.54 -8.27 -9.72
CA ASP A 109 -6.60 -9.24 -9.51
C ASP A 109 -7.18 -8.96 -8.11
N TYR A 110 -8.38 -8.38 -8.06
CA TYR A 110 -8.97 -7.96 -6.80
C TYR A 110 -9.32 -9.13 -5.89
N SER A 111 -9.64 -10.30 -6.46
CA SER A 111 -9.90 -11.46 -5.63
C SER A 111 -8.63 -11.93 -4.90
N VAL A 112 -7.49 -11.87 -5.56
CA VAL A 112 -6.19 -12.18 -4.94
C VAL A 112 -5.84 -11.15 -3.89
N LEU A 113 -6.05 -9.85 -4.18
CA LEU A 113 -5.80 -8.79 -3.22
C LEU A 113 -6.63 -8.98 -1.95
N LEU A 114 -7.92 -9.24 -2.12
CA LEU A 114 -8.83 -9.44 -0.99
C LEU A 114 -8.42 -10.65 -0.14
N GLU A 115 -7.99 -11.73 -0.78
CA GLU A 115 -7.48 -12.90 -0.06
C GLU A 115 -6.24 -12.55 0.77
N LYS A 116 -5.31 -11.79 0.19
CA LYS A 116 -4.09 -11.38 0.89
C LYS A 116 -4.40 -10.47 2.08
N ILE A 117 -5.34 -9.56 1.93
CA ILE A 117 -5.76 -8.69 3.03
C ILE A 117 -6.39 -9.51 4.15
N ALA A 118 -7.28 -10.43 3.81
CA ALA A 118 -7.95 -11.27 4.79
C ALA A 118 -6.98 -12.20 5.53
N ALA A 119 -5.86 -12.55 4.91
CA ALA A 119 -4.84 -13.41 5.52
C ALA A 119 -3.92 -12.67 6.50
N LEU A 120 -3.93 -11.34 6.51
CA LEU A 120 -3.12 -10.56 7.44
C LEU A 120 -3.66 -10.68 8.87
N PRO A 121 -2.77 -10.80 9.87
CA PRO A 121 -3.18 -10.96 11.27
C PRO A 121 -3.86 -9.73 11.86
#